data_b8752772e4009832ac9907671645801f
#
_entry.id   b8752772e4009832ac9907671645801f
#
_cell.length_a   1.000
_cell.length_b   1.000
_cell.length_c   1.000
_cell.angle_alpha   90.00
_cell.angle_beta   90.00
_cell.angle_gamma   90.00
#
_symmetry.space_group_name_H-M   'P 1'
#
loop_
_entity.id
_entity.type
_entity.pdbx_description
1 polymer ?
#
loop_
_entity_poly.entity_id
_entity_poly.type
_entity_poly.pdbx_seq_one_letter_code
_entity_poly.pdbx_strand_id
1 'polypeptide(L)'
;MFKLSDVKFKDVIYIKELHIPPKTTTCIIGESGSGKSTLIKLLNHLISCDQGEVTFQGKPIVNIDPIKLRRQVIMVPQVPVTFEGTIQDNLLIGLAFAEKPQVDQEKLKEVLRIVHLSKPLDTNADQLSGGEKQRLSLARALLLDPEVFIFDEPTSALDEQTEDKVIEGVIREIKNNHKTLIMVTHSQKIANTYGEFIAVMKAGNIIEVKGAG
;
A
#
# COMPACT_ATOMS: atom_id res chain seq x y z
N MET A 1 11.74 1.65 9.93
CA MET A 1 10.29 1.93 9.99
C MET A 1 9.55 0.79 10.70
N PHE A 2 9.48 -0.38 10.07
CA PHE A 2 9.00 -1.61 10.73
C PHE A 2 10.16 -2.55 11.06
N LYS A 3 10.01 -3.28 12.16
CA LYS A 3 10.85 -4.43 12.49
C LYS A 3 9.95 -5.59 12.94
N LEU A 4 10.21 -6.77 12.39
CA LEU A 4 9.59 -8.03 12.76
C LEU A 4 10.66 -8.90 13.40
N SER A 5 10.35 -9.55 14.53
CA SER A 5 11.28 -10.44 15.25
C SER A 5 10.53 -11.69 15.68
N ASP A 6 10.97 -12.85 15.20
CA ASP A 6 10.43 -14.19 15.47
C ASP A 6 8.90 -14.29 15.29
N VAL A 7 8.37 -13.59 14.26
CA VAL A 7 6.93 -13.48 14.03
C VAL A 7 6.38 -14.78 13.47
N LYS A 8 5.36 -15.33 14.15
CA LYS A 8 4.54 -16.44 13.65
C LYS A 8 3.08 -16.05 13.60
N PHE A 9 2.40 -16.50 12.54
CA PHE A 9 0.96 -16.38 12.41
C PHE A 9 0.41 -17.65 11.77
N LYS A 10 -0.29 -18.46 12.57
CA LYS A 10 -0.79 -19.79 12.19
C LYS A 10 0.34 -20.60 11.52
N ASP A 11 -0.03 -21.45 10.56
CA ASP A 11 0.95 -22.18 9.73
C ASP A 11 1.27 -21.41 8.42
N VAL A 12 1.02 -20.09 8.38
CA VAL A 12 1.11 -19.26 7.16
C VAL A 12 2.38 -18.42 7.16
N ILE A 13 2.80 -17.87 8.32
CA ILE A 13 3.95 -16.98 8.45
C ILE A 13 4.91 -17.49 9.51
N TYR A 14 6.19 -17.54 9.15
CA TYR A 14 7.30 -17.66 10.07
C TYR A 14 8.44 -16.75 9.61
N ILE A 15 8.57 -15.58 10.20
CA ILE A 15 9.58 -14.59 9.86
C ILE A 15 10.50 -14.39 11.07
N LYS A 16 11.73 -14.88 10.96
CA LYS A 16 12.73 -14.74 12.00
C LYS A 16 13.10 -13.27 12.21
N GLU A 17 13.41 -12.58 11.14
CA GLU A 17 13.71 -11.16 11.15
C GLU A 17 13.38 -10.52 9.82
N LEU A 18 12.77 -9.32 9.86
CA LEU A 18 12.59 -8.44 8.70
C LEU A 18 12.66 -7.00 9.18
N HIS A 19 13.49 -6.21 8.52
CA HIS A 19 13.57 -4.76 8.74
C HIS A 19 13.14 -4.04 7.47
N ILE A 20 12.17 -3.14 7.58
CA ILE A 20 11.70 -2.26 6.51
C ILE A 20 12.14 -0.84 6.85
N PRO A 21 13.06 -0.24 6.10
CA PRO A 21 13.56 1.10 6.37
C PRO A 21 12.51 2.19 6.13
N PRO A 22 12.63 3.35 6.78
CA PRO A 22 11.80 4.50 6.47
C PRO A 22 12.20 5.17 5.14
N LYS A 23 11.23 5.83 4.50
CA LYS A 23 11.44 6.68 3.30
C LYS A 23 12.03 5.93 2.10
N THR A 24 11.78 4.64 2.02
CA THR A 24 12.23 3.76 0.93
C THR A 24 11.05 3.04 0.31
N THR A 25 11.28 2.50 -0.88
CA THR A 25 10.36 1.56 -1.53
C THR A 25 10.83 0.13 -1.25
N THR A 26 10.05 -0.63 -0.48
CA THR A 26 10.28 -2.05 -0.23
C THR A 26 9.30 -2.88 -1.05
N CYS A 27 9.78 -3.71 -1.96
CA CYS A 27 8.97 -4.66 -2.70
C CYS A 27 9.01 -6.03 -2.03
N ILE A 28 7.84 -6.64 -1.84
CA ILE A 28 7.69 -8.00 -1.33
C ILE A 28 7.25 -8.87 -2.51
N ILE A 29 8.10 -9.81 -2.90
CA ILE A 29 7.86 -10.71 -4.03
C ILE A 29 7.82 -12.17 -3.58
N GLY A 30 7.20 -13.02 -4.36
CA GLY A 30 7.10 -14.47 -4.09
C GLY A 30 5.89 -15.08 -4.78
N GLU A 31 5.83 -16.41 -4.79
CA GLU A 31 4.73 -17.17 -5.40
C GLU A 31 3.37 -16.86 -4.75
N SER A 32 2.29 -17.16 -5.47
CA SER A 32 0.94 -17.09 -4.87
C SER A 32 0.87 -18.03 -3.66
N GLY A 33 0.20 -17.60 -2.59
CA GLY A 33 0.11 -18.37 -1.35
C GLY A 33 1.36 -18.34 -0.46
N SER A 34 2.43 -17.60 -0.82
CA SER A 34 3.64 -17.52 0.01
C SER A 34 3.47 -16.72 1.32
N GLY A 35 2.31 -16.07 1.52
CA GLY A 35 1.99 -15.32 2.75
C GLY A 35 2.12 -13.79 2.63
N LYS A 36 2.41 -13.23 1.44
CA LYS A 36 2.64 -11.78 1.24
C LYS A 36 1.51 -10.91 1.78
N SER A 37 0.26 -11.20 1.38
CA SER A 37 -0.91 -10.43 1.84
C SER A 37 -1.16 -10.61 3.36
N THR A 38 -0.77 -11.75 3.94
CA THR A 38 -0.81 -11.96 5.39
C THR A 38 0.24 -11.09 6.10
N LEU A 39 1.45 -11.02 5.55
CA LEU A 39 2.52 -10.16 6.08
C LEU A 39 2.09 -8.70 6.12
N ILE A 40 1.57 -8.15 5.05
CA ILE A 40 1.17 -6.73 5.04
C ILE A 40 -0.04 -6.44 5.95
N LYS A 41 -0.93 -7.42 6.18
CA LYS A 41 -2.01 -7.30 7.18
C LYS A 41 -1.48 -7.28 8.62
N LEU A 42 -0.36 -7.94 8.90
CA LEU A 42 0.33 -7.82 10.19
C LEU A 42 0.92 -6.42 10.37
N LEU A 43 1.50 -5.82 9.30
CA LEU A 43 2.13 -4.49 9.37
C LEU A 43 1.13 -3.37 9.69
N ASN A 44 -0.10 -3.43 9.18
CA ASN A 44 -1.11 -2.42 9.49
C ASN A 44 -2.11 -2.85 10.60
N HIS A 45 -1.76 -3.92 11.34
CA HIS A 45 -2.53 -4.43 12.47
C HIS A 45 -3.99 -4.74 12.12
N LEU A 46 -4.24 -5.30 10.93
CA LEU A 46 -5.53 -5.93 10.58
C LEU A 46 -5.65 -7.32 11.19
N ILE A 47 -4.51 -7.97 11.43
CA ILE A 47 -4.38 -9.23 12.16
C ILE A 47 -3.19 -9.11 13.12
N SER A 48 -3.20 -9.90 14.20
CA SER A 48 -2.11 -9.97 15.17
C SER A 48 -1.34 -11.27 15.00
N CYS A 49 -0.02 -11.25 15.22
CA CYS A 49 0.78 -12.48 15.23
C CYS A 49 0.48 -13.32 16.49
N ASP A 50 0.67 -14.64 16.38
CA ASP A 50 0.49 -15.56 17.48
C ASP A 50 1.73 -15.59 18.40
N GLN A 51 2.93 -15.35 17.82
CA GLN A 51 4.21 -15.28 18.52
C GLN A 51 5.10 -14.21 17.88
N GLY A 52 6.09 -13.74 18.63
CA GLY A 52 7.03 -12.73 18.18
C GLY A 52 6.48 -11.32 18.29
N GLU A 53 7.16 -10.41 17.65
CA GLU A 53 6.82 -8.99 17.76
C GLU A 53 6.91 -8.27 16.41
N VAL A 54 5.95 -7.39 16.14
CA VAL A 54 6.02 -6.40 15.08
C VAL A 54 6.08 -5.02 15.71
N THR A 55 7.09 -4.24 15.36
CA THR A 55 7.20 -2.85 15.82
C THR A 55 7.04 -1.86 14.68
N PHE A 56 6.45 -0.72 14.98
CA PHE A 56 6.37 0.45 14.10
C PHE A 56 7.02 1.64 14.79
N GLN A 57 8.04 2.22 14.17
CA GLN A 57 8.83 3.32 14.74
C GLN A 57 9.37 3.01 16.15
N GLY A 58 9.81 1.76 16.36
CA GLY A 58 10.35 1.29 17.63
C GLY A 58 9.32 0.95 18.71
N LYS A 59 8.02 1.07 18.43
CA LYS A 59 6.94 0.72 19.37
C LYS A 59 6.24 -0.56 18.91
N PRO A 60 6.00 -1.56 19.79
CA PRO A 60 5.16 -2.70 19.45
C PRO A 60 3.79 -2.26 18.93
N ILE A 61 3.37 -2.79 17.77
CA ILE A 61 2.10 -2.36 17.14
C ILE A 61 0.89 -2.68 18.02
N VAL A 62 0.96 -3.70 18.86
CA VAL A 62 -0.10 -4.06 19.82
C VAL A 62 -0.33 -2.99 20.88
N ASN A 63 0.66 -2.12 21.12
CA ASN A 63 0.60 -1.01 22.06
C ASN A 63 0.22 0.33 21.38
N ILE A 64 -0.07 0.31 20.08
CA ILE A 64 -0.51 1.48 19.32
C ILE A 64 -2.02 1.33 19.07
N ASP A 65 -2.77 2.40 19.31
CA ASP A 65 -4.18 2.43 18.95
C ASP A 65 -4.36 2.07 17.46
N PRO A 66 -5.17 1.06 17.12
CA PRO A 66 -5.28 0.56 15.75
C PRO A 66 -5.79 1.61 14.76
N ILE A 67 -6.63 2.55 15.20
CA ILE A 67 -7.12 3.64 14.34
C ILE A 67 -5.99 4.61 14.06
N LYS A 68 -5.23 5.00 15.09
CA LYS A 68 -4.06 5.89 14.94
C LYS A 68 -2.99 5.26 14.04
N LEU A 69 -2.74 3.95 14.18
CA LEU A 69 -1.80 3.25 13.31
C LEU A 69 -2.28 3.28 11.85
N ARG A 70 -3.55 2.90 11.59
CA ARG A 70 -4.10 2.85 10.23
C ARG A 70 -4.29 4.22 9.57
N ARG A 71 -4.26 5.33 10.32
CA ARG A 71 -4.17 6.69 9.76
C ARG A 71 -2.75 7.03 9.29
N GLN A 72 -1.73 6.40 9.86
CA GLN A 72 -0.33 6.58 9.46
C GLN A 72 0.13 5.54 8.44
N VAL A 73 -0.51 4.37 8.41
CA VAL A 73 -0.17 3.23 7.55
C VAL A 73 -1.41 2.88 6.72
N ILE A 74 -1.50 3.45 5.53
CA ILE A 74 -2.65 3.24 4.63
C ILE A 74 -2.38 2.03 3.74
N MET A 75 -3.35 1.12 3.71
CA MET A 75 -3.30 -0.06 2.83
C MET A 75 -4.30 0.07 1.67
N VAL A 76 -3.80 -0.11 0.44
CA VAL A 76 -4.62 -0.30 -0.76
C VAL A 76 -4.66 -1.80 -1.04
N PRO A 77 -5.82 -2.46 -0.91
CA PRO A 77 -5.96 -3.89 -1.14
C PRO A 77 -5.95 -4.21 -2.64
N GLN A 78 -5.70 -5.49 -2.97
CA GLN A 78 -5.72 -6.01 -4.34
C GLN A 78 -7.08 -5.79 -5.02
N VAL A 79 -8.18 -6.04 -4.31
CA VAL A 79 -9.53 -5.74 -4.80
C VAL A 79 -9.91 -4.33 -4.38
N PRO A 80 -10.11 -3.41 -5.33
CA PRO A 80 -10.43 -2.03 -5.00
C PRO A 80 -11.77 -1.90 -4.31
N VAL A 81 -11.81 -1.10 -3.24
CA VAL A 81 -13.05 -0.76 -2.53
C VAL A 81 -13.54 0.61 -3.01
N THR A 82 -14.77 0.65 -3.50
CA THR A 82 -15.50 1.89 -3.82
C THR A 82 -16.71 2.04 -2.92
N PHE A 83 -17.09 3.28 -2.64
CA PHE A 83 -18.27 3.65 -1.88
C PHE A 83 -19.32 4.20 -2.83
N GLU A 84 -20.60 4.14 -2.47
CA GLU A 84 -21.69 4.78 -3.21
C GLU A 84 -21.41 6.27 -3.41
N GLY A 85 -21.80 6.79 -4.57
CA GLY A 85 -21.61 8.18 -4.93
C GLY A 85 -20.61 8.40 -6.05
N THR A 86 -20.09 9.61 -6.13
CA THR A 86 -19.21 10.08 -7.20
C THR A 86 -17.73 9.76 -6.92
N ILE A 87 -16.87 10.00 -7.91
CA ILE A 87 -15.41 10.00 -7.73
C ILE A 87 -15.02 10.97 -6.62
N GLN A 88 -15.60 12.18 -6.60
CA GLN A 88 -15.34 13.16 -5.55
C GLN A 88 -15.71 12.62 -4.17
N ASP A 89 -16.89 12.03 -4.01
CA ASP A 89 -17.30 11.45 -2.71
C ASP A 89 -16.34 10.36 -2.26
N ASN A 90 -15.89 9.52 -3.17
CA ASN A 90 -14.92 8.45 -2.90
C ASN A 90 -13.54 8.97 -2.51
N LEU A 91 -13.10 10.11 -3.02
CA LEU A 91 -11.86 10.75 -2.58
C LEU A 91 -12.01 11.38 -1.20
N LEU A 92 -13.09 12.11 -0.98
CA LEU A 92 -13.32 12.86 0.27
C LEU A 92 -13.65 11.97 1.47
N ILE A 93 -14.30 10.81 1.26
CA ILE A 93 -14.65 9.89 2.36
C ILE A 93 -13.39 9.40 3.10
N GLY A 94 -12.27 9.23 2.38
CA GLY A 94 -11.00 8.86 2.99
C GLY A 94 -10.51 9.92 3.98
N LEU A 95 -10.60 11.21 3.61
CA LEU A 95 -10.24 12.33 4.49
C LEU A 95 -11.14 12.36 5.73
N ALA A 96 -12.44 12.14 5.56
CA ALA A 96 -13.39 12.10 6.67
C ALA A 96 -13.04 10.99 7.68
N PHE A 97 -12.75 9.76 7.22
CA PHE A 97 -12.33 8.65 8.10
C PHE A 97 -10.98 8.91 8.78
N ALA A 98 -10.09 9.64 8.12
CA ALA A 98 -8.79 10.01 8.68
C ALA A 98 -8.86 11.25 9.60
N GLU A 99 -10.05 11.88 9.74
CA GLU A 99 -10.24 13.15 10.45
C GLU A 99 -9.33 14.27 9.91
N LYS A 100 -9.10 14.26 8.59
CA LYS A 100 -8.34 15.29 7.89
C LYS A 100 -9.26 16.36 7.30
N PRO A 101 -8.79 17.61 7.17
CA PRO A 101 -9.57 18.65 6.53
C PRO A 101 -9.88 18.32 5.07
N GLN A 102 -11.01 18.84 4.59
CA GLN A 102 -11.33 18.78 3.17
C GLN A 102 -10.30 19.58 2.36
N VAL A 103 -10.14 19.19 1.12
CA VAL A 103 -9.26 19.85 0.14
C VAL A 103 -10.08 20.44 -0.99
N ASP A 104 -9.51 21.34 -1.76
CA ASP A 104 -10.13 21.93 -2.91
C ASP A 104 -10.19 20.98 -4.12
N GLN A 105 -10.96 21.35 -5.13
CA GLN A 105 -11.12 20.52 -6.33
C GLN A 105 -9.81 20.37 -7.13
N GLU A 106 -8.91 21.33 -7.06
CA GLU A 106 -7.64 21.24 -7.78
C GLU A 106 -6.75 20.14 -7.20
N LYS A 107 -6.74 19.97 -5.88
CA LYS A 107 -6.02 18.85 -5.24
C LYS A 107 -6.65 17.50 -5.60
N LEU A 108 -7.98 17.43 -5.71
CA LEU A 108 -8.65 16.21 -6.16
C LEU A 108 -8.27 15.87 -7.61
N LYS A 109 -8.27 16.86 -8.51
CA LYS A 109 -7.85 16.68 -9.91
C LYS A 109 -6.37 16.32 -10.02
N GLU A 110 -5.52 16.86 -9.15
CA GLU A 110 -4.09 16.55 -9.11
C GLU A 110 -3.84 15.06 -8.85
N VAL A 111 -4.45 14.50 -7.79
CA VAL A 111 -4.27 13.07 -7.50
C VAL A 111 -4.86 12.17 -8.58
N LEU A 112 -5.96 12.56 -9.24
CA LEU A 112 -6.50 11.84 -10.38
C LEU A 112 -5.54 11.87 -11.58
N ARG A 113 -4.86 12.99 -11.83
CA ARG A 113 -3.83 13.09 -12.89
C ARG A 113 -2.64 12.16 -12.61
N ILE A 114 -2.18 12.07 -11.36
CA ILE A 114 -1.07 11.18 -10.96
C ILE A 114 -1.39 9.72 -11.29
N VAL A 115 -2.63 9.28 -11.03
CA VAL A 115 -3.06 7.91 -11.32
C VAL A 115 -3.65 7.72 -12.71
N HIS A 116 -3.53 8.71 -13.59
CA HIS A 116 -4.07 8.68 -14.96
C HIS A 116 -5.55 8.34 -15.04
N LEU A 117 -6.37 8.84 -14.13
CA LEU A 117 -7.84 8.69 -14.15
C LEU A 117 -8.50 9.96 -14.70
N SER A 118 -8.72 9.98 -16.04
CA SER A 118 -9.29 11.12 -16.75
C SER A 118 -10.82 11.05 -16.78
N LYS A 119 -11.45 11.15 -15.61
CA LYS A 119 -12.91 11.18 -15.47
C LYS A 119 -13.34 12.44 -14.71
N PRO A 120 -14.51 13.02 -15.00
CA PRO A 120 -15.09 14.08 -14.20
C PRO A 120 -15.31 13.66 -12.75
N LEU A 121 -15.18 14.61 -11.82
CA LEU A 121 -15.33 14.35 -10.39
C LEU A 121 -16.76 13.90 -10.00
N ASP A 122 -17.77 14.31 -10.77
CA ASP A 122 -19.17 13.96 -10.60
C ASP A 122 -19.57 12.61 -11.22
N THR A 123 -18.62 11.91 -11.86
CA THR A 123 -18.86 10.56 -12.40
C THR A 123 -19.20 9.60 -11.26
N ASN A 124 -20.29 8.83 -11.40
CA ASN A 124 -20.66 7.79 -10.44
C ASN A 124 -19.59 6.69 -10.42
N ALA A 125 -19.08 6.37 -9.21
CA ALA A 125 -18.03 5.40 -9.03
C ALA A 125 -18.43 3.95 -9.42
N ASP A 126 -19.72 3.64 -9.43
CA ASP A 126 -20.22 2.33 -9.86
C ASP A 126 -20.00 2.09 -11.36
N GLN A 127 -19.96 3.16 -12.16
CA GLN A 127 -19.74 3.11 -13.61
C GLN A 127 -18.27 2.91 -14.00
N LEU A 128 -17.37 2.95 -13.04
CA LEU A 128 -15.94 2.75 -13.27
C LEU A 128 -15.63 1.28 -13.56
N SER A 129 -14.76 1.04 -14.53
CA SER A 129 -14.14 -0.27 -14.76
C SER A 129 -13.28 -0.71 -13.58
N GLY A 130 -12.91 -1.99 -13.52
CA GLY A 130 -12.03 -2.52 -12.47
C GLY A 130 -10.71 -1.76 -12.36
N GLY A 131 -10.05 -1.48 -13.48
CA GLY A 131 -8.82 -0.69 -13.51
C GLY A 131 -9.02 0.77 -13.10
N GLU A 132 -10.15 1.39 -13.43
CA GLU A 132 -10.48 2.75 -12.97
C GLU A 132 -10.77 2.79 -11.47
N LYS A 133 -11.45 1.78 -10.92
CA LYS A 133 -11.65 1.62 -9.46
C LYS A 133 -10.32 1.44 -8.73
N GLN A 134 -9.40 0.68 -9.32
CA GLN A 134 -8.04 0.52 -8.77
C GLN A 134 -7.30 1.86 -8.72
N ARG A 135 -7.32 2.63 -9.81
CA ARG A 135 -6.71 3.97 -9.86
C ARG A 135 -7.37 4.94 -8.87
N LEU A 136 -8.71 4.89 -8.72
CA LEU A 136 -9.40 5.69 -7.70
C LEU A 136 -8.96 5.33 -6.27
N SER A 137 -8.74 4.05 -5.98
CA SER A 137 -8.22 3.62 -4.67
C SER A 137 -6.80 4.14 -4.41
N LEU A 138 -5.93 4.14 -5.43
CA LEU A 138 -4.58 4.73 -5.32
C LEU A 138 -4.64 6.25 -5.13
N ALA A 139 -5.50 6.97 -5.88
CA ALA A 139 -5.70 8.41 -5.73
C ALA A 139 -6.18 8.77 -4.32
N ARG A 140 -7.13 7.99 -3.76
CA ARG A 140 -7.59 8.15 -2.37
C ARG A 140 -6.46 7.98 -1.37
N ALA A 141 -5.59 6.98 -1.56
CA ALA A 141 -4.44 6.78 -0.69
C ALA A 141 -3.44 7.93 -0.77
N LEU A 142 -3.13 8.43 -1.99
CA LEU A 142 -2.25 9.58 -2.18
C LEU A 142 -2.81 10.83 -1.50
N LEU A 143 -4.12 11.07 -1.62
CA LEU A 143 -4.79 12.22 -1.00
C LEU A 143 -4.69 12.20 0.52
N LEU A 144 -4.64 11.00 1.13
CA LEU A 144 -4.48 10.82 2.56
C LEU A 144 -3.07 11.16 3.06
N ASP A 145 -2.08 11.19 2.21
CA ASP A 145 -0.68 11.49 2.53
C ASP A 145 -0.20 10.86 3.86
N PRO A 146 -0.22 9.52 4.00
CA PRO A 146 0.22 8.82 5.20
C PRO A 146 1.75 8.79 5.32
N GLU A 147 2.28 8.32 6.46
CA GLU A 147 3.71 8.04 6.63
C GLU A 147 4.14 6.80 5.83
N VAL A 148 3.25 5.81 5.72
CA VAL A 148 3.50 4.54 5.03
C VAL A 148 2.34 4.18 4.14
N PHE A 149 2.67 3.91 2.88
CA PHE A 149 1.77 3.27 1.93
C PHE A 149 2.05 1.77 1.89
N ILE A 150 1.01 0.96 1.97
CA ILE A 150 1.06 -0.49 1.73
C ILE A 150 0.17 -0.78 0.54
N PHE A 151 0.74 -1.35 -0.53
CA PHE A 151 0.00 -1.73 -1.72
C PHE A 151 0.03 -3.24 -1.92
N ASP A 152 -1.14 -3.86 -2.03
CA ASP A 152 -1.29 -5.28 -2.34
C ASP A 152 -1.65 -5.43 -3.82
N GLU A 153 -0.68 -5.74 -4.66
CA GLU A 153 -0.82 -5.91 -6.11
C GLU A 153 -1.59 -4.75 -6.78
N PRO A 154 -1.09 -3.49 -6.66
CA PRO A 154 -1.86 -2.28 -6.97
C PRO A 154 -2.20 -2.11 -8.45
N THR A 155 -1.70 -2.95 -9.33
CA THR A 155 -1.86 -2.85 -10.78
C THR A 155 -2.47 -4.10 -11.42
N SER A 156 -2.88 -5.09 -10.61
CA SER A 156 -3.39 -6.38 -11.11
C SER A 156 -4.62 -6.29 -12.04
N ALA A 157 -5.35 -5.17 -12.01
CA ALA A 157 -6.51 -4.90 -12.85
C ALA A 157 -6.22 -3.97 -14.05
N LEU A 158 -4.95 -3.59 -14.27
CA LEU A 158 -4.52 -2.68 -15.33
C LEU A 158 -3.90 -3.45 -16.50
N ASP A 159 -4.02 -2.87 -17.70
CA ASP A 159 -3.20 -3.28 -18.85
C ASP A 159 -1.76 -2.80 -18.67
N GLU A 160 -0.81 -3.46 -19.33
CA GLU A 160 0.63 -3.22 -19.15
C GLU A 160 1.05 -1.76 -19.43
N GLN A 161 0.45 -1.10 -20.43
CA GLN A 161 0.80 0.28 -20.76
C GLN A 161 0.30 1.28 -19.69
N THR A 162 -0.87 1.01 -19.14
CA THR A 162 -1.45 1.83 -18.07
C THR A 162 -0.74 1.55 -16.75
N GLU A 163 -0.36 0.30 -16.48
CA GLU A 163 0.39 -0.12 -15.30
C GLU A 163 1.66 0.71 -15.11
N ASP A 164 2.54 0.72 -16.14
CA ASP A 164 3.83 1.42 -16.07
C ASP A 164 3.64 2.91 -15.73
N LYS A 165 2.72 3.60 -16.39
CA LYS A 165 2.46 5.03 -16.16
C LYS A 165 1.93 5.33 -14.76
N VAL A 166 0.96 4.53 -14.31
CA VAL A 166 0.33 4.70 -12.99
C VAL A 166 1.34 4.45 -11.89
N ILE A 167 2.09 3.35 -11.96
CA ILE A 167 3.09 3.01 -10.95
C ILE A 167 4.20 4.05 -10.89
N GLU A 168 4.72 4.49 -12.05
CA GLU A 168 5.73 5.54 -12.09
C GLU A 168 5.24 6.83 -11.43
N GLY A 169 4.03 7.30 -11.79
CA GLY A 169 3.44 8.51 -11.22
C GLY A 169 3.25 8.42 -9.71
N VAL A 170 2.70 7.30 -9.23
CA VAL A 170 2.43 7.05 -7.81
C VAL A 170 3.73 6.96 -7.00
N ILE A 171 4.71 6.17 -7.46
CA ILE A 171 5.99 6.02 -6.73
C ILE A 171 6.76 7.33 -6.71
N ARG A 172 6.78 8.09 -7.82
CA ARG A 172 7.40 9.40 -7.87
C ARG A 172 6.79 10.35 -6.84
N GLU A 173 5.46 10.40 -6.73
CA GLU A 173 4.76 11.23 -5.74
C GLU A 173 5.14 10.84 -4.31
N ILE A 174 5.11 9.53 -3.99
CA ILE A 174 5.48 9.00 -2.68
C ILE A 174 6.93 9.34 -2.32
N LYS A 175 7.87 9.19 -3.27
CA LYS A 175 9.29 9.52 -3.06
C LYS A 175 9.53 11.01 -2.88
N ASN A 176 8.90 11.85 -3.69
CA ASN A 176 9.01 13.31 -3.60
C ASN A 176 8.54 13.82 -2.23
N ASN A 177 7.53 13.19 -1.65
CA ASN A 177 7.03 13.51 -0.32
C ASN A 177 7.78 12.78 0.81
N HIS A 178 8.91 12.10 0.52
CA HIS A 178 9.73 11.38 1.49
C HIS A 178 8.95 10.37 2.34
N LYS A 179 7.97 9.70 1.74
CA LYS A 179 7.17 8.66 2.40
C LYS A 179 7.75 7.27 2.19
N THR A 180 7.26 6.32 2.97
CA THR A 180 7.63 4.91 2.85
C THR A 180 6.61 4.17 2.01
N LEU A 181 7.06 3.35 1.05
CA LEU A 181 6.21 2.45 0.28
C LEU A 181 6.59 1.00 0.56
N ILE A 182 5.59 0.18 0.88
CA ILE A 182 5.67 -1.27 0.93
C ILE A 182 4.73 -1.80 -0.14
N MET A 183 5.24 -2.54 -1.10
CA MET A 183 4.45 -3.01 -2.23
C MET A 183 4.61 -4.52 -2.42
N VAL A 184 3.50 -5.24 -2.39
CA VAL A 184 3.44 -6.61 -2.86
C VAL A 184 3.22 -6.58 -4.36
N THR A 185 4.06 -7.28 -5.13
CA THR A 185 3.92 -7.38 -6.57
C THR A 185 4.43 -8.72 -7.09
N HIS A 186 3.81 -9.21 -8.17
CA HIS A 186 4.32 -10.33 -8.96
C HIS A 186 5.24 -9.89 -10.10
N SER A 187 5.26 -8.59 -10.42
CA SER A 187 6.09 -8.04 -11.48
C SER A 187 7.54 -7.88 -11.03
N GLN A 188 8.42 -8.76 -11.52
CA GLN A 188 9.87 -8.62 -11.34
C GLN A 188 10.40 -7.31 -11.92
N LYS A 189 9.80 -6.85 -13.04
CA LYS A 189 10.14 -5.57 -13.67
C LYS A 189 9.91 -4.42 -12.69
N ILE A 190 8.72 -4.33 -12.09
CA ILE A 190 8.40 -3.28 -11.11
C ILE A 190 9.31 -3.37 -9.89
N ALA A 191 9.50 -4.57 -9.34
CA ALA A 191 10.35 -4.77 -8.17
C ALA A 191 11.79 -4.34 -8.42
N ASN A 192 12.38 -4.70 -9.58
CA ASN A 192 13.75 -4.34 -9.92
C ASN A 192 13.92 -2.86 -10.31
N THR A 193 12.87 -2.23 -10.88
CA THR A 193 12.94 -0.83 -11.30
C THR A 193 12.79 0.13 -10.13
N TYR A 194 11.89 -0.17 -9.20
CA TYR A 194 11.48 0.78 -8.17
C TYR A 194 11.82 0.36 -6.74
N GLY A 195 12.07 -0.95 -6.50
CA GLY A 195 12.39 -1.47 -5.17
C GLY A 195 13.80 -1.10 -4.74
N GLU A 196 13.93 -0.31 -3.69
CA GLU A 196 15.19 -0.04 -3.01
C GLU A 196 15.56 -1.21 -2.07
N PHE A 197 14.55 -1.91 -1.59
CA PHE A 197 14.66 -3.18 -0.90
C PHE A 197 13.71 -4.19 -1.53
N ILE A 198 14.17 -5.42 -1.73
CA ILE A 198 13.36 -6.51 -2.28
C ILE A 198 13.41 -7.67 -1.30
N ALA A 199 12.28 -7.94 -0.64
CA ALA A 199 12.11 -9.10 0.23
C ALA A 199 11.48 -10.25 -0.55
N VAL A 200 12.20 -11.36 -0.67
CA VAL A 200 11.70 -12.57 -1.36
C VAL A 200 11.04 -13.48 -0.34
N MET A 201 9.77 -13.77 -0.56
CA MET A 201 8.96 -14.58 0.34
C MET A 201 8.64 -15.95 -0.26
N LYS A 202 8.89 -17.02 0.50
CA LYS A 202 8.57 -18.40 0.10
C LYS A 202 8.06 -19.18 1.31
N ALA A 203 6.90 -19.86 1.13
CA ALA A 203 6.28 -20.70 2.16
C ALA A 203 6.28 -20.06 3.56
N GLY A 204 5.81 -18.82 3.66
CA GLY A 204 5.70 -18.08 4.93
C GLY A 204 6.99 -17.46 5.47
N ASN A 205 8.12 -17.67 4.81
CA ASN A 205 9.43 -17.20 5.26
C ASN A 205 9.99 -16.12 4.35
N ILE A 206 10.77 -15.20 4.90
CA ILE A 206 11.66 -14.34 4.10
C ILE A 206 12.95 -15.12 3.86
N ILE A 207 13.21 -15.46 2.61
CA ILE A 207 14.38 -16.25 2.21
C ILE A 207 15.56 -15.40 1.74
N GLU A 208 15.27 -14.17 1.33
CA GLU A 208 16.28 -13.24 0.85
C GLU A 208 15.78 -11.79 1.01
N VAL A 209 16.67 -10.88 1.37
CA VAL A 209 16.45 -9.44 1.31
C VAL A 209 17.60 -8.82 0.54
N LYS A 210 17.28 -8.23 -0.62
CA LYS A 210 18.24 -7.44 -1.43
C LYS A 210 18.02 -5.96 -1.10
N GLY A 211 19.07 -5.28 -0.67
CA GLY A 211 19.08 -3.81 -0.62
C GLY A 211 19.51 -3.27 -1.99
N ALA A 212 19.08 -2.08 -2.36
CA ALA A 212 19.75 -1.32 -3.41
C ALA A 212 21.17 -1.01 -2.89
N GLY A 213 22.19 -1.52 -3.60
CA GLY A 213 23.58 -1.20 -3.34
C GLY A 213 23.88 0.24 -3.65
#